data_7761078e47df357df3416d77da35460a
#
_entry.id   7761078e47df357df3416d77da35460a
#
_cell.length_a   1.000
_cell.length_b   1.000
_cell.length_c   1.000
_cell.angle_alpha   90.00
_cell.angle_beta   90.00
_cell.angle_gamma   90.00
#
_symmetry.space_group_name_H-M   'P 1'
#
loop_
_entity.id
_entity.type
_entity.pdbx_description
1 polymer ?
#
loop_
_entity_poly.entity_id
_entity_poly.type
_entity_poly.pdbx_seq_one_letter_code
_entity_poly.pdbx_strand_id
1 'polypeptide(L)'
;MKKIICLIAMALFTVTGCTSVEMNQTKTYTPDDNTQGNATTLSCADYTLNPLWNWAETPANQLIVIRSQAELADFIFPNDKLPEDIDFEKNTLLLVAGQATNGIESVKKNFVKADAQYIYSVTFLLNDTTEAPKWRVAQLVPFVPSEAKISLDLEIN
;
A
#
# COMPACT_ATOMS: atom_id res chain seq x y z
N MET A 1 -68.01 10.06 10.41
CA MET A 1 -66.90 10.70 9.73
C MET A 1 -65.90 11.17 10.77
N LYS A 2 -64.84 10.39 11.03
CA LYS A 2 -63.78 10.72 11.98
C LYS A 2 -62.54 11.09 11.20
N LYS A 3 -62.13 12.37 11.30
CA LYS A 3 -60.88 12.88 10.69
C LYS A 3 -59.72 12.52 11.62
N ILE A 4 -58.80 11.74 11.10
CA ILE A 4 -57.51 11.43 11.74
C ILE A 4 -56.48 12.45 11.22
N ILE A 5 -55.98 13.29 12.13
CA ILE A 5 -54.90 14.24 11.84
C ILE A 5 -53.58 13.51 12.15
N CYS A 6 -52.79 13.24 11.08
CA CYS A 6 -51.46 12.71 11.23
C CYS A 6 -50.49 13.90 11.41
N LEU A 7 -49.92 14.01 12.60
CA LEU A 7 -48.82 14.94 12.88
C LEU A 7 -47.51 14.28 12.41
N ILE A 8 -46.90 14.85 11.36
CA ILE A 8 -45.58 14.46 10.92
C ILE A 8 -44.58 15.33 11.68
N ALA A 9 -43.87 14.74 12.62
CA ALA A 9 -42.71 15.37 13.26
C ALA A 9 -41.49 15.30 12.32
N MET A 10 -41.12 16.44 11.76
CA MET A 10 -39.88 16.59 11.03
C MET A 10 -38.72 16.71 12.02
N ALA A 11 -37.92 15.66 12.15
CA ALA A 11 -36.65 15.72 12.86
C ALA A 11 -35.58 16.24 11.87
N LEU A 12 -35.13 17.49 12.05
CA LEU A 12 -33.97 18.03 11.40
C LEU A 12 -32.71 17.40 12.03
N PHE A 13 -32.07 16.48 11.34
CA PHE A 13 -30.72 16.06 11.63
C PHE A 13 -29.75 17.01 10.94
N THR A 14 -29.17 17.95 11.69
CA THR A 14 -28.01 18.70 11.25
C THR A 14 -26.77 17.82 11.44
N VAL A 15 -26.31 17.18 10.37
CA VAL A 15 -25.03 16.48 10.35
C VAL A 15 -23.96 17.51 10.04
N THR A 16 -23.34 18.09 11.06
CA THR A 16 -22.06 18.79 10.95
C THR A 16 -20.96 17.75 10.89
N GLY A 17 -20.71 17.22 9.70
CA GLY A 17 -19.55 16.38 9.42
C GLY A 17 -18.32 17.24 9.22
N CYS A 18 -17.55 17.50 10.28
CA CYS A 18 -16.15 17.87 10.14
C CYS A 18 -15.37 16.64 9.68
N THR A 19 -15.13 16.50 8.38
CA THR A 19 -14.13 15.59 7.86
C THR A 19 -12.77 16.23 8.09
N SER A 20 -12.16 15.94 9.23
CA SER A 20 -10.72 16.11 9.40
C SER A 20 -10.04 15.05 8.53
N VAL A 21 -9.45 15.50 7.43
CA VAL A 21 -8.49 14.70 6.66
C VAL A 21 -7.28 14.55 7.57
N GLU A 22 -7.16 13.42 8.24
CA GLU A 22 -5.93 13.05 8.92
C GLU A 22 -4.88 12.83 7.82
N MET A 23 -3.99 13.82 7.67
CA MET A 23 -2.74 13.61 6.98
C MET A 23 -1.99 12.51 7.75
N ASN A 24 -1.82 11.35 7.11
CA ASN A 24 -0.96 10.28 7.58
C ASN A 24 0.45 10.85 7.75
N GLN A 25 0.79 11.24 8.97
CA GLN A 25 2.16 11.52 9.34
C GLN A 25 2.95 10.22 9.19
N THR A 26 3.96 10.25 8.36
CA THR A 26 5.00 9.22 8.28
C THR A 26 5.61 9.10 9.67
N LYS A 27 5.15 8.13 10.43
CA LYS A 27 5.69 7.86 11.76
C LYS A 27 6.93 7.01 11.54
N THR A 28 8.09 7.64 11.63
CA THR A 28 9.37 6.94 11.71
C THR A 28 9.29 5.98 12.90
N TYR A 29 9.26 4.70 12.63
CA TYR A 29 9.36 3.67 13.65
C TYR A 29 10.82 3.53 14.02
N THR A 30 11.22 4.16 15.11
CA THR A 30 12.44 3.81 15.83
C THR A 30 12.13 2.54 16.64
N PRO A 31 12.86 1.43 16.44
CA PRO A 31 12.69 0.26 17.31
C PRO A 31 13.09 0.66 18.72
N ASP A 32 12.11 0.78 19.62
CA ASP A 32 12.38 0.88 21.04
C ASP A 32 12.99 -0.47 21.49
N ASP A 33 14.18 -0.40 22.06
CA ASP A 33 15.08 -1.52 22.39
C ASP A 33 14.53 -2.49 23.47
N ASN A 34 13.22 -2.46 23.74
CA ASN A 34 12.61 -3.27 24.81
C ASN A 34 11.33 -4.04 24.44
N THR A 35 10.94 -4.08 23.16
CA THR A 35 9.84 -4.96 22.75
C THR A 35 10.43 -6.11 21.93
N GLN A 36 10.90 -7.14 22.60
CA GLN A 36 11.28 -8.42 22.03
C GLN A 36 9.99 -9.19 21.63
N GLY A 37 9.20 -8.57 20.75
CA GLY A 37 8.15 -9.25 19.99
C GLY A 37 8.82 -10.18 18.99
N ASN A 38 8.29 -11.38 18.78
CA ASN A 38 8.79 -12.36 17.81
C ASN A 38 8.64 -11.82 16.38
N ALA A 39 9.57 -10.97 15.95
CA ALA A 39 9.64 -10.51 14.57
C ALA A 39 10.30 -11.58 13.71
N THR A 40 9.62 -11.99 12.64
CA THR A 40 10.12 -12.98 11.68
C THR A 40 10.23 -12.35 10.31
N THR A 41 11.44 -12.33 9.75
CA THR A 41 11.64 -11.95 8.34
C THR A 41 11.08 -13.04 7.45
N LEU A 42 10.21 -12.65 6.53
CA LEU A 42 9.58 -13.55 5.59
C LEU A 42 10.34 -13.52 4.26
N SER A 43 10.42 -14.68 3.61
CA SER A 43 10.97 -14.76 2.26
C SER A 43 10.07 -14.04 1.29
N CYS A 44 10.65 -13.25 0.38
CA CYS A 44 9.93 -12.52 -0.64
C CYS A 44 10.74 -12.53 -1.94
N ALA A 45 10.04 -12.44 -3.06
CA ALA A 45 10.63 -12.44 -4.39
C ALA A 45 10.32 -11.12 -5.12
N ASP A 46 11.30 -10.61 -5.82
CA ASP A 46 11.09 -9.47 -6.70
C ASP A 46 10.15 -9.86 -7.84
N TYR A 47 9.19 -9.01 -8.14
CA TYR A 47 8.31 -9.16 -9.26
C TYR A 47 8.61 -8.12 -10.32
N THR A 48 8.80 -8.57 -11.55
CA THR A 48 9.08 -7.66 -12.67
C THR A 48 7.77 -7.12 -13.21
N LEU A 49 7.56 -5.82 -13.02
CA LEU A 49 6.39 -5.12 -13.52
C LEU A 49 6.47 -4.94 -15.04
N ASN A 50 5.36 -5.21 -15.71
CA ASN A 50 5.23 -4.87 -17.12
C ASN A 50 5.24 -3.33 -17.27
N PRO A 51 6.09 -2.76 -18.13
CA PRO A 51 6.16 -1.32 -18.34
C PRO A 51 4.88 -0.71 -18.93
N LEU A 52 4.00 -1.54 -19.50
CA LEU A 52 2.70 -1.11 -20.04
C LEU A 52 1.62 -0.95 -18.96
N TRP A 53 1.87 -1.37 -17.72
CA TRP A 53 0.88 -1.21 -16.65
C TRP A 53 0.57 0.25 -16.36
N ASN A 54 -0.69 0.54 -16.10
CA ASN A 54 -1.15 1.90 -15.82
C ASN A 54 -0.75 2.36 -14.43
N TRP A 55 0.43 2.94 -14.32
CA TRP A 55 0.96 3.49 -13.06
C TRP A 55 0.59 4.96 -12.85
N ALA A 56 -0.08 5.60 -13.81
CA ALA A 56 -0.43 7.02 -13.70
C ALA A 56 -1.38 7.29 -12.52
N GLU A 57 -2.17 6.29 -12.14
CA GLU A 57 -3.12 6.37 -11.03
C GLU A 57 -2.56 5.84 -9.71
N THR A 58 -1.30 5.37 -9.70
CA THR A 58 -0.68 4.84 -8.49
C THR A 58 -0.28 6.00 -7.58
N PRO A 59 -0.82 6.11 -6.37
CA PRO A 59 -0.46 7.17 -5.44
C PRO A 59 1.00 7.05 -5.03
N ALA A 60 1.74 8.18 -5.09
CA ALA A 60 3.15 8.19 -4.75
C ALA A 60 3.37 7.89 -3.26
N ASN A 61 4.41 7.10 -2.96
CA ASN A 61 4.85 6.76 -1.61
C ASN A 61 3.78 6.07 -0.75
N GLN A 62 2.84 5.38 -1.39
CA GLN A 62 1.83 4.59 -0.70
C GLN A 62 1.96 3.12 -1.06
N LEU A 63 1.66 2.26 -0.08
CA LEU A 63 1.63 0.82 -0.30
C LEU A 63 0.29 0.43 -0.94
N ILE A 64 0.39 -0.26 -2.06
CA ILE A 64 -0.72 -0.95 -2.71
C ILE A 64 -0.56 -2.44 -2.44
N VAL A 65 -1.62 -3.04 -1.94
CA VAL A 65 -1.66 -4.46 -1.61
C VAL A 65 -2.66 -5.15 -2.53
N ILE A 66 -2.18 -6.05 -3.36
CA ILE A 66 -2.98 -6.78 -4.34
C ILE A 66 -3.04 -8.25 -3.92
N ARG A 67 -4.25 -8.76 -3.75
CA ARG A 67 -4.51 -10.12 -3.26
C ARG A 67 -5.30 -10.98 -4.25
N SER A 68 -5.67 -10.41 -5.39
CA SER A 68 -6.46 -11.12 -6.40
C SER A 68 -6.14 -10.64 -7.81
N GLN A 69 -6.47 -11.48 -8.77
CA GLN A 69 -6.36 -11.14 -10.18
C GLN A 69 -7.30 -9.96 -10.57
N ALA A 70 -8.44 -9.84 -9.88
CA ALA A 70 -9.36 -8.75 -10.10
C ALA A 70 -8.78 -7.40 -9.65
N GLU A 71 -8.15 -7.36 -8.46
CA GLU A 71 -7.45 -6.16 -7.98
C GLU A 71 -6.26 -5.79 -8.87
N LEU A 72 -5.52 -6.78 -9.39
CA LEU A 72 -4.42 -6.55 -10.32
C LEU A 72 -4.89 -5.90 -11.63
N ALA A 73 -6.08 -6.24 -12.09
CA ALA A 73 -6.65 -5.69 -13.32
C ALA A 73 -6.81 -4.16 -13.29
N ASP A 74 -6.99 -3.56 -12.10
CA ASP A 74 -7.12 -2.11 -11.94
C ASP A 74 -5.82 -1.36 -12.29
N PHE A 75 -4.68 -2.06 -12.31
CA PHE A 75 -3.35 -1.52 -12.61
C PHE A 75 -2.84 -1.85 -14.01
N ILE A 76 -3.64 -2.50 -14.84
CA ILE A 76 -3.26 -2.96 -16.18
C ILE A 76 -4.19 -2.30 -17.20
N PHE A 77 -3.62 -1.84 -18.32
CA PHE A 77 -4.44 -1.27 -19.39
C PHE A 77 -5.50 -2.27 -19.86
N PRO A 78 -6.74 -1.82 -20.15
CA PRO A 78 -7.87 -2.72 -20.45
C PRO A 78 -7.67 -3.68 -21.61
N ASN A 79 -6.71 -3.40 -22.50
CA ASN A 79 -6.40 -4.23 -23.67
C ASN A 79 -5.17 -5.13 -23.46
N ASP A 80 -4.52 -5.03 -22.30
CA ASP A 80 -3.35 -5.83 -22.00
C ASP A 80 -3.75 -7.16 -21.36
N LYS A 81 -2.96 -8.19 -21.66
CA LYS A 81 -3.16 -9.49 -21.03
C LYS A 81 -2.71 -9.42 -19.55
N LEU A 82 -3.61 -9.84 -18.67
CA LEU A 82 -3.29 -10.00 -17.25
C LEU A 82 -2.16 -11.03 -17.07
N PRO A 83 -1.18 -10.78 -16.20
CA PRO A 83 -0.22 -11.77 -15.80
C PRO A 83 -0.92 -12.98 -15.17
N GLU A 84 -0.59 -14.18 -15.63
CA GLU A 84 -1.14 -15.44 -15.11
C GLU A 84 -0.16 -16.17 -14.18
N ASP A 85 1.03 -15.59 -13.97
CA ASP A 85 2.14 -16.18 -13.23
C ASP A 85 2.07 -15.94 -11.71
N ILE A 86 1.08 -15.16 -11.24
CA ILE A 86 0.88 -14.91 -9.82
C ILE A 86 -0.18 -15.84 -9.26
N ASP A 87 0.23 -16.71 -8.36
CA ASP A 87 -0.66 -17.54 -7.54
C ASP A 87 -1.10 -16.76 -6.30
N PHE A 88 -2.25 -16.09 -6.39
CA PHE A 88 -2.80 -15.30 -5.27
C PHE A 88 -3.37 -16.13 -4.12
N GLU A 89 -3.48 -17.43 -4.25
CA GLU A 89 -3.81 -18.31 -3.12
C GLU A 89 -2.61 -18.47 -2.18
N LYS A 90 -1.40 -18.31 -2.71
CA LYS A 90 -0.14 -18.46 -1.95
C LYS A 90 0.60 -17.16 -1.72
N ASN A 91 0.32 -16.15 -2.53
CA ASN A 91 1.07 -14.90 -2.53
C ASN A 91 0.18 -13.68 -2.46
N THR A 92 0.76 -12.60 -1.98
CA THR A 92 0.24 -11.23 -2.05
C THR A 92 1.26 -10.40 -2.81
N LEU A 93 0.81 -9.55 -3.74
CA LEU A 93 1.69 -8.63 -4.46
C LEU A 93 1.67 -7.26 -3.76
N LEU A 94 2.84 -6.77 -3.41
CA LEU A 94 3.05 -5.45 -2.83
C LEU A 94 3.64 -4.52 -3.87
N LEU A 95 3.03 -3.35 -4.06
CA LEU A 95 3.49 -2.31 -4.98
C LEU A 95 3.70 -1.00 -4.25
N VAL A 96 4.80 -0.33 -4.54
CA VAL A 96 5.07 1.05 -4.13
C VAL A 96 5.68 1.78 -5.31
N ALA A 97 5.22 2.99 -5.56
CA ALA A 97 5.79 3.85 -6.60
C ALA A 97 6.08 5.25 -6.06
N GLY A 98 6.99 5.94 -6.68
CA GLY A 98 7.34 7.30 -6.29
C GLY A 98 8.33 7.95 -7.25
N GLN A 99 8.92 9.04 -6.78
CA GLN A 99 9.96 9.77 -7.49
C GLN A 99 11.09 10.09 -6.51
N ALA A 100 12.31 9.84 -6.91
CA ALA A 100 13.47 10.25 -6.15
C ALA A 100 13.90 11.68 -6.53
N THR A 101 14.68 12.32 -5.68
CA THR A 101 15.27 13.64 -5.96
C THR A 101 16.56 13.53 -6.75
N ASN A 102 17.24 12.40 -6.64
CA ASN A 102 18.53 12.11 -7.25
C ASN A 102 18.50 10.71 -7.86
N GLY A 103 19.56 10.32 -8.56
CA GLY A 103 19.69 8.97 -9.09
C GLY A 103 19.69 7.92 -7.98
N ILE A 104 19.17 6.74 -8.28
CA ILE A 104 19.08 5.63 -7.34
C ILE A 104 20.30 4.73 -7.51
N GLU A 105 21.09 4.58 -6.45
CA GLU A 105 22.23 3.67 -6.41
C GLU A 105 21.81 2.24 -6.09
N SER A 106 20.97 2.09 -5.06
CA SER A 106 20.47 0.78 -4.65
C SER A 106 19.11 0.84 -3.97
N VAL A 107 18.41 -0.29 -3.96
CA VAL A 107 17.12 -0.46 -3.28
C VAL A 107 17.21 -1.71 -2.41
N LYS A 108 16.97 -1.55 -1.11
CA LYS A 108 16.81 -2.67 -0.16
C LYS A 108 15.35 -2.85 0.19
N LYS A 109 14.92 -4.10 0.27
CA LYS A 109 13.55 -4.47 0.58
C LYS A 109 13.54 -5.51 1.68
N ASN A 110 12.62 -5.39 2.62
CA ASN A 110 12.44 -6.35 3.69
C ASN A 110 10.96 -6.49 4.03
N PHE A 111 10.52 -7.70 4.35
CA PHE A 111 9.16 -7.97 4.76
C PHE A 111 9.17 -8.77 6.06
N VAL A 112 8.59 -8.21 7.10
CA VAL A 112 8.64 -8.75 8.46
C VAL A 112 7.22 -8.95 8.97
N LYS A 113 7.00 -10.09 9.62
CA LYS A 113 5.83 -10.33 10.45
C LYS A 113 6.22 -10.12 11.92
N ALA A 114 5.56 -9.17 12.56
CA ALA A 114 5.72 -8.89 13.99
C ALA A 114 4.35 -9.03 14.66
N ASP A 115 4.18 -10.08 15.44
CA ASP A 115 2.91 -10.45 16.05
C ASP A 115 1.76 -10.56 15.03
N ALA A 116 0.77 -9.67 15.13
CA ALA A 116 -0.40 -9.61 14.22
C ALA A 116 -0.24 -8.59 13.08
N GLN A 117 0.92 -7.97 12.95
CA GLN A 117 1.18 -6.93 11.95
C GLN A 117 2.27 -7.35 10.97
N TYR A 118 2.22 -6.79 9.78
CA TYR A 118 3.26 -6.93 8.77
C TYR A 118 3.89 -5.56 8.50
N ILE A 119 5.20 -5.55 8.30
CA ILE A 119 5.96 -4.35 7.98
C ILE A 119 6.70 -4.61 6.67
N TYR A 120 6.44 -3.77 5.68
CA TYR A 120 7.16 -3.76 4.42
C TYR A 120 8.09 -2.56 4.39
N SER A 121 9.39 -2.80 4.49
CA SER A 121 10.40 -1.75 4.47
C SER A 121 11.05 -1.68 3.08
N VAL A 122 11.15 -0.46 2.55
CA VAL A 122 11.83 -0.16 1.29
C VAL A 122 12.78 1.01 1.54
N THR A 123 14.07 0.77 1.39
CA THR A 123 15.11 1.79 1.59
C THR A 123 15.83 2.03 0.27
N PHE A 124 15.81 3.26 -0.20
CA PHE A 124 16.58 3.73 -1.36
C PHE A 124 17.87 4.40 -0.88
N LEU A 125 18.97 4.05 -1.50
CA LEU A 125 20.21 4.81 -1.42
C LEU A 125 20.34 5.62 -2.70
N LEU A 126 20.43 6.93 -2.58
CA LEU A 126 20.60 7.84 -3.71
C LEU A 126 22.08 8.08 -3.99
N ASN A 127 22.39 8.46 -5.23
CA ASN A 127 23.72 8.92 -5.65
C ASN A 127 23.68 10.43 -5.94
N ASP A 128 24.84 11.00 -6.28
CA ASP A 128 25.00 12.44 -6.49
C ASP A 128 24.53 12.93 -7.87
N THR A 129 23.85 12.11 -8.67
CA THR A 129 23.34 12.57 -9.97
C THR A 129 22.10 13.44 -9.80
N THR A 130 21.90 14.39 -10.71
CA THR A 130 20.77 15.31 -10.69
C THR A 130 19.51 14.73 -11.36
N GLU A 131 19.54 13.46 -11.74
CA GLU A 131 18.37 12.79 -12.29
C GLU A 131 17.35 12.56 -11.17
N ALA A 132 16.10 12.86 -11.44
CA ALA A 132 14.99 12.61 -10.53
C ALA A 132 14.08 11.49 -11.07
N PRO A 133 14.54 10.22 -11.03
CA PRO A 133 13.84 9.12 -11.68
C PRO A 133 12.52 8.81 -10.95
N LYS A 134 11.50 8.48 -11.73
CA LYS A 134 10.33 7.78 -11.20
C LYS A 134 10.73 6.33 -10.95
N TRP A 135 10.35 5.81 -9.81
CA TRP A 135 10.64 4.44 -9.41
C TRP A 135 9.38 3.65 -9.08
N ARG A 136 9.48 2.35 -9.21
CA ARG A 136 8.44 1.40 -8.89
C ARG A 136 9.08 0.15 -8.32
N VAL A 137 8.52 -0.33 -7.22
CA VAL A 137 8.97 -1.56 -6.56
C VAL A 137 7.78 -2.49 -6.46
N ALA A 138 7.96 -3.71 -6.94
CA ALA A 138 6.97 -4.77 -6.79
C ALA A 138 7.61 -5.98 -6.13
N GLN A 139 6.88 -6.60 -5.21
CA GLN A 139 7.37 -7.75 -4.48
C GLN A 139 6.26 -8.75 -4.19
N LEU A 140 6.50 -10.01 -4.51
CA LEU A 140 5.66 -11.12 -4.09
C LEU A 140 6.09 -11.55 -2.69
N VAL A 141 5.13 -11.51 -1.78
CA VAL A 141 5.29 -11.97 -0.39
C VAL A 141 4.36 -13.14 -0.15
N PRO A 142 4.61 -13.99 0.88
CA PRO A 142 3.64 -15.02 1.26
C PRO A 142 2.25 -14.44 1.49
N PHE A 143 1.23 -15.24 1.27
CA PHE A 143 -0.16 -14.81 1.42
C PHE A 143 -0.39 -14.06 2.74
N VAL A 144 -0.97 -12.87 2.63
CA VAL A 144 -1.37 -12.03 3.77
C VAL A 144 -2.89 -11.90 3.77
N PRO A 145 -3.57 -12.36 4.84
CA PRO A 145 -5.02 -12.24 4.96
C PRO A 145 -5.53 -10.80 4.81
N SER A 146 -6.74 -10.63 4.32
CA SER A 146 -7.33 -9.30 4.06
C SER A 146 -7.49 -8.45 5.32
N GLU A 147 -7.74 -9.09 6.45
CA GLU A 147 -7.87 -8.48 7.76
C GLU A 147 -6.54 -8.05 8.38
N ALA A 148 -5.42 -8.58 7.88
CA ALA A 148 -4.10 -8.25 8.40
C ALA A 148 -3.63 -6.91 7.86
N LYS A 149 -3.11 -6.08 8.77
CA LYS A 149 -2.55 -4.78 8.44
C LYS A 149 -1.11 -4.92 7.98
N ILE A 150 -0.79 -4.31 6.84
CA ILE A 150 0.59 -4.14 6.35
C ILE A 150 0.93 -2.64 6.45
N SER A 151 2.01 -2.33 7.14
CA SER A 151 2.56 -0.96 7.22
C SER A 151 3.71 -0.83 6.24
N LEU A 152 3.81 0.32 5.57
CA LEU A 152 4.96 0.69 4.76
C LEU A 152 5.94 1.50 5.62
N ASP A 153 7.20 1.09 5.57
CA ASP A 153 8.34 1.83 6.08
C ASP A 153 9.22 2.19 4.87
N LEU A 154 9.16 3.46 4.45
CA LEU A 154 9.80 3.95 3.25
C LEU A 154 10.86 4.99 3.60
N GLU A 155 12.11 4.69 3.27
CA GLU A 155 13.24 5.57 3.45
C GLU A 155 13.88 5.92 2.09
N ILE A 156 14.18 7.19 1.87
CA ILE A 156 14.89 7.70 0.68
C ILE A 156 16.03 8.59 1.19
N ASN A 157 17.26 8.04 1.13
CA ASN A 157 18.47 8.61 1.72
C ASN A 157 19.48 9.04 0.65
#